data_6964a83c9f105db77934c5e593642d1f
#
_entry.id   6964a83c9f105db77934c5e593642d1f
#
_cell.length_a   1.000
_cell.length_b   1.000
_cell.length_c   1.000
_cell.angle_alpha   90.00
_cell.angle_beta   90.00
_cell.angle_gamma   90.00
#
_symmetry.space_group_name_H-M   'P 1'
#
loop_
_entity.id
_entity.type
_entity.pdbx_description
1 polymer ?
#
loop_
_entity_poly.entity_id
_entity_poly.type
_entity_poly.pdbx_seq_one_letter_code
_entity_poly.pdbx_strand_id
1 'polypeptide(L)'
;VTVVTQVLVDREDPAFSNPSKPVGSFYSKEEIQEKVAKEGWNVVEDAGRGWRRVVASPMPIQVIELDAILDLVKAGFVVVAAGGGGIPVVKDENGKLKGAAAVIDKDHATSLLATNLNADLFIISTAVEKVYINYNKPGQQGLDRMTISEAKTYMDQDQFAKGSMLPKVKAAISFLEHGGKEALITNPESLERAVAGETGTRIVHD
;
A
#
# COMPACT_ATOMS: atom_id res chain seq x y z
N VAL A 1 -0.12 19.22 -10.69
CA VAL A 1 -1.59 19.19 -10.65
C VAL A 1 -2.03 18.14 -9.64
N THR A 2 -3.04 18.43 -8.81
CA THR A 2 -3.63 17.45 -7.88
C THR A 2 -4.97 16.99 -8.42
N VAL A 3 -5.17 15.67 -8.49
CA VAL A 3 -6.42 15.05 -8.90
C VAL A 3 -7.05 14.38 -7.68
N VAL A 4 -8.25 14.80 -7.29
CA VAL A 4 -9.05 14.08 -6.29
C VAL A 4 -9.42 12.74 -6.90
N THR A 5 -9.04 11.66 -6.22
CA THR A 5 -9.04 10.33 -6.82
C THR A 5 -10.03 9.42 -6.10
N GLN A 6 -10.96 8.84 -6.86
CA GLN A 6 -11.86 7.79 -6.41
C GLN A 6 -11.31 6.43 -6.87
N VAL A 7 -11.44 5.43 -6.02
CA VAL A 7 -10.96 4.08 -6.31
C VAL A 7 -12.08 3.08 -6.09
N LEU A 8 -12.45 2.39 -7.16
CA LEU A 8 -13.47 1.36 -7.16
C LEU A 8 -12.98 0.13 -6.40
N VAL A 9 -13.82 -0.40 -5.53
CA VAL A 9 -13.61 -1.66 -4.80
C VAL A 9 -14.83 -2.57 -4.98
N ASP A 10 -14.62 -3.87 -4.74
CA ASP A 10 -15.73 -4.82 -4.72
C ASP A 10 -16.54 -4.66 -3.43
N ARG A 11 -17.87 -4.58 -3.55
CA ARG A 11 -18.77 -4.55 -2.40
C ARG A 11 -18.70 -5.84 -1.56
N GLU A 12 -18.40 -6.96 -2.21
CA GLU A 12 -18.34 -8.29 -1.61
C GLU A 12 -16.91 -8.65 -1.14
N ASP A 13 -15.96 -7.69 -1.19
CA ASP A 13 -14.59 -7.94 -0.71
C ASP A 13 -14.62 -8.43 0.75
N PRO A 14 -13.95 -9.55 1.08
CA PRO A 14 -13.89 -10.12 2.43
C PRO A 14 -13.41 -9.14 3.51
N ALA A 15 -12.66 -8.10 3.14
CA ALA A 15 -12.19 -7.07 4.05
C ALA A 15 -13.34 -6.31 4.73
N PHE A 16 -14.53 -6.22 4.13
CA PHE A 16 -15.69 -5.59 4.77
C PHE A 16 -16.21 -6.40 5.94
N SER A 17 -16.13 -7.73 5.86
CA SER A 17 -16.51 -8.64 6.95
C SER A 17 -15.39 -8.86 7.97
N ASN A 18 -14.13 -8.62 7.58
CA ASN A 18 -12.94 -8.84 8.41
C ASN A 18 -12.03 -7.60 8.43
N PRO A 19 -12.45 -6.50 9.09
CA PRO A 19 -11.66 -5.28 9.17
C PRO A 19 -10.29 -5.52 9.81
N SER A 20 -9.21 -5.11 9.13
CA SER A 20 -7.84 -5.36 9.58
C SER A 20 -6.87 -4.18 9.43
N LYS A 21 -7.29 -3.10 8.75
CA LYS A 21 -6.44 -1.93 8.52
C LYS A 21 -6.43 -1.01 9.74
N PRO A 22 -5.31 -0.88 10.49
CA PRO A 22 -5.23 0.03 11.61
C PRO A 22 -5.29 1.49 11.16
N VAL A 23 -6.14 2.29 11.80
CA VAL A 23 -6.31 3.72 11.51
C VAL A 23 -6.35 4.55 12.81
N GLY A 24 -6.08 5.84 12.68
CA GLY A 24 -6.17 6.78 13.80
C GLY A 24 -5.04 6.64 14.83
N SER A 25 -5.27 7.20 16.01
CA SER A 25 -4.32 7.24 17.12
C SER A 25 -4.19 5.90 17.84
N PHE A 26 -3.16 5.79 18.67
CA PHE A 26 -3.01 4.69 19.63
C PHE A 26 -3.78 5.03 20.90
N TYR A 27 -4.40 4.02 21.50
CA TYR A 27 -5.19 4.10 22.72
C TYR A 27 -4.65 3.11 23.76
N SER A 28 -4.83 3.40 25.03
CA SER A 28 -4.66 2.42 26.09
C SER A 28 -5.76 1.34 26.00
N LYS A 29 -5.58 0.25 26.75
CA LYS A 29 -6.58 -0.83 26.78
C LYS A 29 -7.93 -0.35 27.36
N GLU A 30 -7.88 0.51 28.35
CA GLU A 30 -9.04 1.08 29.02
C GLU A 30 -9.81 2.01 28.08
N GLU A 31 -9.11 2.97 27.46
CA GLU A 31 -9.71 3.92 26.52
C GLU A 31 -10.35 3.23 25.31
N ILE A 32 -9.70 2.20 24.76
CA ILE A 32 -10.24 1.50 23.58
C ILE A 32 -11.47 0.66 23.93
N GLN A 33 -11.54 0.08 25.13
CA GLN A 33 -12.71 -0.66 25.59
C GLN A 33 -13.94 0.24 25.67
N GLU A 34 -13.78 1.48 26.11
CA GLU A 34 -14.87 2.46 26.12
C GLU A 34 -15.38 2.76 24.70
N LYS A 35 -14.46 2.90 23.73
CA LYS A 35 -14.80 3.11 22.31
C LYS A 35 -15.52 1.91 21.69
N VAL A 36 -15.06 0.69 22.00
CA VAL A 36 -15.75 -0.54 21.57
C VAL A 36 -17.17 -0.59 22.11
N ALA A 37 -17.35 -0.31 23.41
CA ALA A 37 -18.65 -0.37 24.05
C ALA A 37 -19.63 0.71 23.55
N LYS A 38 -19.15 1.94 23.31
CA LYS A 38 -19.99 3.08 22.92
C LYS A 38 -20.20 3.22 21.41
N GLU A 39 -19.17 2.88 20.62
CA GLU A 39 -19.13 3.18 19.18
C GLU A 39 -19.05 1.91 18.31
N GLY A 40 -18.96 0.72 18.91
CA GLY A 40 -18.90 -0.56 18.19
C GLY A 40 -17.65 -0.73 17.33
N TRP A 41 -16.52 -0.14 17.73
CA TRP A 41 -15.28 -0.24 16.95
C TRP A 41 -14.72 -1.64 16.90
N ASN A 42 -14.25 -2.05 15.73
CA ASN A 42 -13.30 -3.15 15.59
C ASN A 42 -11.91 -2.63 15.96
N VAL A 43 -11.17 -3.37 16.78
CA VAL A 43 -9.88 -2.92 17.32
C VAL A 43 -8.85 -4.03 17.32
N VAL A 44 -7.57 -3.64 17.27
CA VAL A 44 -6.43 -4.56 17.33
C VAL A 44 -5.32 -3.95 18.17
N GLU A 45 -4.55 -4.80 18.85
CA GLU A 45 -3.28 -4.40 19.45
C GLU A 45 -2.21 -4.26 18.35
N ASP A 46 -1.57 -3.09 18.27
CA ASP A 46 -0.62 -2.77 17.21
C ASP A 46 0.81 -2.82 17.74
N ALA A 47 1.42 -3.98 17.66
CA ALA A 47 2.85 -4.23 17.90
C ALA A 47 3.38 -3.68 19.25
N GLY A 48 2.62 -3.79 20.32
CA GLY A 48 3.02 -3.34 21.67
C GLY A 48 3.01 -1.82 21.87
N ARG A 49 2.54 -1.06 20.86
CA ARG A 49 2.42 0.42 20.93
C ARG A 49 1.08 0.88 21.49
N GLY A 50 0.14 -0.03 21.68
CA GLY A 50 -1.21 0.22 22.13
C GLY A 50 -2.26 -0.32 21.18
N TRP A 51 -3.50 0.06 21.40
CA TRP A 51 -4.66 -0.38 20.63
C TRP A 51 -5.05 0.63 19.56
N ARG A 52 -5.49 0.14 18.42
CA ARG A 52 -5.98 0.98 17.32
C ARG A 52 -7.30 0.47 16.78
N ARG A 53 -8.12 1.39 16.29
CA ARG A 53 -9.27 1.05 15.46
C ARG A 53 -8.81 0.37 14.18
N VAL A 54 -9.53 -0.68 13.76
CA VAL A 54 -9.35 -1.26 12.42
C VAL A 54 -10.60 -1.06 11.58
N VAL A 55 -10.38 -0.87 10.29
CA VAL A 55 -11.43 -0.69 9.28
C VAL A 55 -11.20 -1.64 8.11
N ALA A 56 -12.22 -1.80 7.27
CA ALA A 56 -12.10 -2.54 6.01
C ALA A 56 -11.01 -1.92 5.11
N SER A 57 -10.22 -2.77 4.47
CA SER A 57 -9.22 -2.35 3.47
C SER A 57 -9.32 -3.24 2.24
N PRO A 58 -10.36 -3.05 1.42
CA PRO A 58 -10.59 -3.86 0.23
C PRO A 58 -9.52 -3.59 -0.83
N MET A 59 -9.34 -4.57 -1.74
CA MET A 59 -8.41 -4.43 -2.86
C MET A 59 -8.93 -3.42 -3.89
N PRO A 60 -8.07 -2.52 -4.39
CA PRO A 60 -8.45 -1.58 -5.44
C PRO A 60 -8.63 -2.31 -6.77
N ILE A 61 -9.71 -1.99 -7.50
CA ILE A 61 -10.05 -2.58 -8.80
C ILE A 61 -9.77 -1.60 -9.94
N GLN A 62 -10.13 -0.33 -9.74
CA GLN A 62 -10.03 0.69 -10.78
C GLN A 62 -9.86 2.07 -10.15
N VAL A 63 -8.97 2.87 -10.72
CA VAL A 63 -8.92 4.33 -10.48
C VAL A 63 -9.91 4.99 -11.42
N ILE A 64 -10.91 5.70 -10.87
CA ILE A 64 -12.03 6.25 -11.67
C ILE A 64 -11.52 7.37 -12.59
N GLU A 65 -10.62 8.21 -12.11
CA GLU A 65 -10.05 9.35 -12.85
C GLU A 65 -8.83 8.98 -13.70
N LEU A 66 -8.62 7.69 -13.99
CA LEU A 66 -7.43 7.19 -14.70
C LEU A 66 -7.19 7.91 -16.04
N ASP A 67 -8.23 8.07 -16.87
CA ASP A 67 -8.09 8.71 -18.18
C ASP A 67 -7.63 10.17 -18.06
N ALA A 68 -8.18 10.91 -17.10
CA ALA A 68 -7.76 12.29 -16.83
C ALA A 68 -6.31 12.36 -16.34
N ILE A 69 -5.90 11.41 -15.48
CA ILE A 69 -4.51 11.31 -14.99
C ILE A 69 -3.56 11.00 -16.15
N LEU A 70 -3.92 10.04 -17.03
CA LEU A 70 -3.15 9.71 -18.23
C LEU A 70 -2.95 10.91 -19.16
N ASP A 71 -3.99 11.67 -19.42
CA ASP A 71 -3.92 12.85 -20.30
C ASP A 71 -3.06 13.96 -19.69
N LEU A 72 -3.16 14.18 -18.39
CA LEU A 72 -2.29 15.14 -17.68
C LEU A 72 -0.82 14.71 -17.73
N VAL A 73 -0.52 13.43 -17.51
CA VAL A 73 0.86 12.90 -17.59
C VAL A 73 1.39 13.02 -19.00
N LYS A 74 0.61 12.66 -20.05
CA LYS A 74 1.00 12.85 -21.47
C LYS A 74 1.25 14.30 -21.82
N ALA A 75 0.51 15.23 -21.21
CA ALA A 75 0.72 16.66 -21.38
C ALA A 75 1.93 17.20 -20.61
N GLY A 76 2.71 16.36 -19.93
CA GLY A 76 3.93 16.73 -19.21
C GLY A 76 3.72 17.26 -17.79
N PHE A 77 2.53 17.12 -17.22
CA PHE A 77 2.30 17.54 -15.84
C PHE A 77 2.82 16.52 -14.82
N VAL A 78 3.37 17.03 -13.72
CA VAL A 78 3.55 16.23 -12.51
C VAL A 78 2.19 16.11 -11.81
N VAL A 79 1.67 14.88 -11.69
CA VAL A 79 0.34 14.61 -11.15
C VAL A 79 0.44 14.02 -9.76
N VAL A 80 -0.27 14.61 -8.79
CA VAL A 80 -0.49 14.05 -7.45
C VAL A 80 -1.88 13.41 -7.46
N ALA A 81 -1.94 12.09 -7.29
CA ALA A 81 -3.17 11.31 -7.32
C ALA A 81 -3.20 10.28 -6.19
N ALA A 82 -4.35 9.69 -5.93
CA ALA A 82 -4.62 8.67 -4.92
C ALA A 82 -4.33 9.07 -3.46
N GLY A 83 -3.44 10.01 -3.16
CA GLY A 83 -3.15 10.46 -1.80
C GLY A 83 -2.89 9.29 -0.82
N GLY A 84 -3.70 9.13 0.21
CA GLY A 84 -3.61 8.03 1.19
C GLY A 84 -4.19 6.67 0.72
N GLY A 85 -4.58 6.54 -0.56
CA GLY A 85 -5.17 5.34 -1.16
C GLY A 85 -6.41 5.62 -2.04
N GLY A 86 -6.83 6.88 -2.12
CA GLY A 86 -8.03 7.29 -2.84
C GLY A 86 -9.31 7.15 -2.02
N ILE A 87 -10.40 7.71 -2.53
CA ILE A 87 -11.74 7.63 -1.94
C ILE A 87 -12.37 6.31 -2.38
N PRO A 88 -12.64 5.37 -1.46
CA PRO A 88 -13.23 4.09 -1.82
C PRO A 88 -14.70 4.28 -2.28
N VAL A 89 -15.00 3.74 -3.45
CA VAL A 89 -16.34 3.73 -4.02
C VAL A 89 -16.73 2.33 -4.48
N VAL A 90 -18.03 2.05 -4.43
CA VAL A 90 -18.66 0.84 -4.98
C VAL A 90 -19.71 1.25 -6.03
N LYS A 91 -20.02 0.37 -6.98
CA LYS A 91 -21.17 0.57 -7.88
C LYS A 91 -22.43 0.04 -7.23
N ASP A 92 -23.51 0.81 -7.29
CA ASP A 92 -24.85 0.32 -6.94
C ASP A 92 -25.46 -0.50 -8.11
N GLU A 93 -26.68 -1.00 -7.91
CA GLU A 93 -27.42 -1.82 -8.90
C GLU A 93 -27.65 -1.09 -10.24
N ASN A 94 -27.63 0.24 -10.24
CA ASN A 94 -27.76 1.07 -11.43
C ASN A 94 -26.42 1.53 -12.01
N GLY A 95 -25.28 1.01 -11.48
CA GLY A 95 -23.94 1.40 -11.90
C GLY A 95 -23.46 2.75 -11.35
N LYS A 96 -24.23 3.41 -10.47
CA LYS A 96 -23.86 4.68 -9.87
C LYS A 96 -22.84 4.49 -8.74
N LEU A 97 -21.81 5.33 -8.71
CA LEU A 97 -20.80 5.31 -7.67
C LEU A 97 -21.36 5.81 -6.33
N LYS A 98 -21.06 5.06 -5.27
CA LYS A 98 -21.36 5.42 -3.87
C LYS A 98 -20.13 5.22 -3.02
N GLY A 99 -19.92 6.09 -2.02
CA GLY A 99 -18.83 5.95 -1.06
C GLY A 99 -18.95 4.65 -0.25
N ALA A 100 -17.83 4.00 -0.01
CA ALA A 100 -17.73 2.82 0.84
C ALA A 100 -17.04 3.16 2.17
N ALA A 101 -17.49 2.53 3.26
CA ALA A 101 -16.88 2.71 4.59
C ALA A 101 -15.59 1.86 4.71
N ALA A 102 -14.53 2.32 4.09
CA ALA A 102 -13.24 1.61 3.99
C ALA A 102 -12.07 2.58 3.92
N VAL A 103 -10.85 2.07 4.06
CA VAL A 103 -9.60 2.79 3.76
C VAL A 103 -8.75 1.91 2.86
N ILE A 104 -8.57 2.32 1.62
CA ILE A 104 -7.75 1.58 0.65
C ILE A 104 -6.27 1.70 1.05
N ASP A 105 -5.51 0.63 0.90
CA ASP A 105 -4.07 0.68 1.09
C ASP A 105 -3.41 1.46 -0.05
N LYS A 106 -2.64 2.51 0.31
CA LYS A 106 -2.01 3.39 -0.68
C LYS A 106 -0.99 2.68 -1.56
N ASP A 107 -0.29 1.67 -1.02
CA ASP A 107 0.74 0.96 -1.77
C ASP A 107 0.07 0.12 -2.89
N HIS A 108 -1.08 -0.53 -2.61
CA HIS A 108 -1.88 -1.23 -3.61
C HIS A 108 -2.56 -0.29 -4.62
N ALA A 109 -3.12 0.83 -4.16
CA ALA A 109 -3.73 1.82 -5.06
C ALA A 109 -2.70 2.43 -6.02
N THR A 110 -1.49 2.72 -5.52
CA THR A 110 -0.42 3.28 -6.35
C THR A 110 0.16 2.22 -7.29
N SER A 111 0.27 0.96 -6.86
CA SER A 111 0.66 -0.15 -7.74
C SER A 111 -0.31 -0.30 -8.92
N LEU A 112 -1.63 -0.28 -8.65
CA LEU A 112 -2.66 -0.31 -9.69
C LEU A 112 -2.53 0.89 -10.65
N LEU A 113 -2.34 2.09 -10.12
CA LEU A 113 -2.14 3.30 -10.92
C LEU A 113 -0.87 3.21 -11.77
N ALA A 114 0.26 2.80 -11.18
CA ALA A 114 1.54 2.65 -11.88
C ALA A 114 1.44 1.63 -13.03
N THR A 115 0.76 0.52 -12.80
CA THR A 115 0.47 -0.49 -13.84
C THR A 115 -0.33 0.11 -15.00
N ASN A 116 -1.42 0.82 -14.72
CA ASN A 116 -2.27 1.41 -15.75
C ASN A 116 -1.59 2.59 -16.50
N LEU A 117 -0.64 3.26 -15.87
CA LEU A 117 0.19 4.29 -16.48
C LEU A 117 1.35 3.72 -17.32
N ASN A 118 1.58 2.40 -17.28
CA ASN A 118 2.77 1.74 -17.82
C ASN A 118 4.06 2.40 -17.30
N ALA A 119 4.13 2.66 -16.01
CA ALA A 119 5.26 3.31 -15.39
C ALA A 119 6.54 2.46 -15.56
N ASP A 120 7.67 3.09 -15.88
CA ASP A 120 8.95 2.41 -16.02
C ASP A 120 9.52 1.96 -14.68
N LEU A 121 9.26 2.74 -13.62
CA LEU A 121 9.74 2.49 -12.27
C LEU A 121 8.65 2.80 -11.24
N PHE A 122 8.35 1.83 -10.38
CA PHE A 122 7.47 2.01 -9.23
C PHE A 122 8.29 2.22 -7.97
N ILE A 123 8.26 3.43 -7.39
CA ILE A 123 9.03 3.76 -6.20
C ILE A 123 8.12 3.80 -4.97
N ILE A 124 8.49 3.09 -3.91
CA ILE A 124 7.86 3.14 -2.59
C ILE A 124 8.83 3.78 -1.60
N SER A 125 8.52 5.01 -1.19
CA SER A 125 9.25 5.69 -0.12
C SER A 125 8.73 5.28 1.25
N THR A 126 9.63 4.86 2.16
CA THR A 126 9.31 4.34 3.49
C THR A 126 10.35 4.78 4.53
N ALA A 127 10.25 4.32 5.78
CA ALA A 127 11.13 4.76 6.86
C ALA A 127 12.53 4.13 6.87
N VAL A 128 12.79 3.15 5.99
CA VAL A 128 14.07 2.44 5.94
C VAL A 128 14.69 2.54 4.55
N GLU A 129 16.01 2.61 4.49
CA GLU A 129 16.77 2.73 3.24
C GLU A 129 16.64 1.49 2.36
N LYS A 130 16.58 0.29 2.96
CA LYS A 130 16.49 -0.99 2.25
C LYS A 130 15.41 -1.88 2.87
N VAL A 131 14.98 -2.87 2.14
CA VAL A 131 14.25 -4.01 2.69
C VAL A 131 15.24 -4.90 3.44
N TYR A 132 14.87 -5.35 4.63
CA TYR A 132 15.70 -6.20 5.46
C TYR A 132 15.04 -7.55 5.71
N ILE A 133 15.83 -8.61 5.70
CA ILE A 133 15.50 -9.89 6.32
C ILE A 133 16.07 -9.92 7.74
N ASN A 134 15.46 -10.69 8.62
CA ASN A 134 15.78 -10.76 10.05
C ASN A 134 15.81 -9.37 10.73
N TYR A 135 14.87 -8.50 10.36
CA TYR A 135 14.83 -7.11 10.85
C TYR A 135 14.78 -7.05 12.38
N ASN A 136 15.64 -6.23 12.98
CA ASN A 136 15.85 -6.12 14.43
C ASN A 136 16.20 -7.44 15.14
N LYS A 137 16.81 -8.39 14.43
CA LYS A 137 17.28 -9.68 14.97
C LYS A 137 18.75 -9.90 14.63
N PRO A 138 19.44 -10.83 15.34
CA PRO A 138 20.77 -11.29 14.91
C PRO A 138 20.72 -11.81 13.48
N GLY A 139 21.70 -11.42 12.67
CA GLY A 139 21.74 -11.75 11.25
C GLY A 139 20.85 -10.87 10.36
N GLN A 140 20.44 -9.66 10.84
CA GLN A 140 19.79 -8.68 9.99
C GLN A 140 20.64 -8.38 8.76
N GLN A 141 20.02 -8.45 7.59
CA GLN A 141 20.68 -8.17 6.31
C GLN A 141 19.78 -7.27 5.47
N GLY A 142 20.36 -6.17 4.96
CA GLY A 142 19.71 -5.33 3.94
C GLY A 142 19.87 -5.95 2.57
N LEU A 143 18.82 -5.92 1.78
CA LEU A 143 18.80 -6.45 0.42
C LEU A 143 18.95 -5.29 -0.57
N ASP A 144 19.91 -5.40 -1.48
CA ASP A 144 20.08 -4.45 -2.60
C ASP A 144 19.12 -4.77 -3.75
N ARG A 145 18.89 -6.06 -3.95
CA ARG A 145 18.01 -6.58 -5.00
C ARG A 145 17.36 -7.87 -4.54
N MET A 146 16.14 -8.13 -4.99
CA MET A 146 15.48 -9.43 -4.91
C MET A 146 14.58 -9.64 -6.13
N THR A 147 14.42 -10.91 -6.54
CA THR A 147 13.46 -11.29 -7.57
C THR A 147 12.07 -11.48 -6.98
N ILE A 148 11.06 -11.62 -7.85
CA ILE A 148 9.69 -11.95 -7.42
C ILE A 148 9.67 -13.26 -6.62
N SER A 149 10.38 -14.29 -7.09
CA SER A 149 10.44 -15.60 -6.41
C SER A 149 11.12 -15.53 -5.05
N GLU A 150 12.24 -14.79 -4.93
CA GLU A 150 12.90 -14.53 -3.65
C GLU A 150 11.99 -13.76 -2.68
N ALA A 151 11.32 -12.70 -3.17
CA ALA A 151 10.41 -11.92 -2.37
C ALA A 151 9.23 -12.76 -1.83
N LYS A 152 8.66 -13.65 -2.65
CA LYS A 152 7.62 -14.61 -2.23
C LYS A 152 8.15 -15.59 -1.18
N THR A 153 9.36 -16.12 -1.37
CA THR A 153 10.02 -16.99 -0.39
C THR A 153 10.19 -16.29 0.96
N TYR A 154 10.66 -15.05 0.97
CA TYR A 154 10.79 -14.27 2.21
C TYR A 154 9.44 -13.95 2.85
N MET A 155 8.38 -13.76 2.05
CA MET A 155 7.02 -13.60 2.57
C MET A 155 6.54 -14.86 3.28
N ASP A 156 6.75 -16.04 2.70
CA ASP A 156 6.38 -17.34 3.27
C ASP A 156 7.14 -17.65 4.56
N GLN A 157 8.35 -17.09 4.69
CA GLN A 157 9.19 -17.15 5.90
C GLN A 157 8.84 -16.07 6.95
N ASP A 158 7.75 -15.31 6.79
CA ASP A 158 7.35 -14.20 7.66
C ASP A 158 8.48 -13.16 7.90
N GLN A 159 9.33 -12.90 6.90
CA GLN A 159 10.44 -11.95 7.03
C GLN A 159 9.96 -10.49 7.04
N PHE A 160 8.78 -10.20 6.54
CA PHE A 160 8.26 -8.84 6.40
C PHE A 160 7.13 -8.56 7.39
N ALA A 161 7.26 -7.46 8.14
CA ALA A 161 6.24 -7.03 9.09
C ALA A 161 4.89 -6.76 8.43
N LYS A 162 3.84 -7.45 8.89
CA LYS A 162 2.48 -7.48 8.29
C LYS A 162 1.83 -6.10 8.16
N GLY A 163 2.10 -5.18 9.08
CA GLY A 163 1.51 -3.83 9.09
C GLY A 163 2.36 -2.75 8.39
N SER A 164 3.54 -3.07 7.86
CA SER A 164 4.46 -2.07 7.30
C SER A 164 5.14 -2.52 6.01
N MET A 165 6.12 -3.42 6.07
CA MET A 165 6.90 -3.82 4.89
C MET A 165 6.16 -4.79 3.98
N LEU A 166 5.39 -5.74 4.52
CA LEU A 166 4.68 -6.75 3.73
C LEU A 166 3.73 -6.15 2.67
N PRO A 167 2.89 -5.13 2.97
CA PRO A 167 2.06 -4.50 1.95
C PRO A 167 2.86 -3.88 0.80
N LYS A 168 4.03 -3.30 1.10
CA LYS A 168 4.91 -2.68 0.11
C LYS A 168 5.51 -3.69 -0.85
N VAL A 169 6.03 -4.80 -0.30
CA VAL A 169 6.57 -5.90 -1.11
C VAL A 169 5.46 -6.53 -1.97
N LYS A 170 4.25 -6.74 -1.41
CA LYS A 170 3.09 -7.22 -2.18
C LYS A 170 2.70 -6.27 -3.32
N ALA A 171 2.68 -4.96 -3.06
CA ALA A 171 2.37 -3.95 -4.08
C ALA A 171 3.43 -3.94 -5.20
N ALA A 172 4.72 -4.06 -4.85
CA ALA A 172 5.81 -4.16 -5.81
C ALA A 172 5.70 -5.43 -6.68
N ILE A 173 5.45 -6.58 -6.07
CA ILE A 173 5.22 -7.84 -6.79
C ILE A 173 4.02 -7.69 -7.72
N SER A 174 2.89 -7.17 -7.24
CA SER A 174 1.70 -6.96 -8.07
C SER A 174 1.98 -6.08 -9.28
N PHE A 175 2.73 -4.99 -9.11
CA PHE A 175 3.13 -4.13 -10.23
C PHE A 175 3.92 -4.91 -11.29
N LEU A 176 4.92 -5.69 -10.88
CA LEU A 176 5.76 -6.47 -11.77
C LEU A 176 4.96 -7.56 -12.50
N GLU A 177 4.12 -8.33 -11.78
CA GLU A 177 3.29 -9.39 -12.35
C GLU A 177 2.27 -8.88 -13.38
N HIS A 178 1.92 -7.59 -13.32
CA HIS A 178 1.03 -6.93 -14.30
C HIS A 178 1.78 -6.11 -15.36
N GLY A 179 3.04 -6.44 -15.62
CA GLY A 179 3.83 -5.89 -16.73
C GLY A 179 4.74 -4.73 -16.37
N GLY A 180 4.82 -4.33 -15.11
CA GLY A 180 5.82 -3.38 -14.63
C GLY A 180 7.23 -3.91 -14.81
N LYS A 181 8.20 -3.01 -14.99
CA LYS A 181 9.59 -3.41 -15.27
C LYS A 181 10.43 -3.59 -14.01
N GLU A 182 10.29 -2.67 -13.07
CA GLU A 182 11.11 -2.61 -11.86
C GLU A 182 10.38 -1.84 -10.75
N ALA A 183 10.50 -2.31 -9.51
CA ALA A 183 10.08 -1.59 -8.33
C ALA A 183 11.25 -1.31 -7.40
N LEU A 184 11.23 -0.16 -6.73
CA LEU A 184 12.28 0.31 -5.83
C LEU A 184 11.68 0.68 -4.47
N ILE A 185 12.22 0.15 -3.39
CA ILE A 185 11.86 0.52 -2.02
C ILE A 185 13.05 1.21 -1.37
N THR A 186 12.85 2.44 -0.86
CA THR A 186 13.88 3.22 -0.20
C THR A 186 13.28 4.25 0.76
N ASN A 187 14.10 5.04 1.44
CA ASN A 187 13.67 6.17 2.27
C ASN A 187 13.81 7.51 1.51
N PRO A 188 13.17 8.59 1.98
CA PRO A 188 13.26 9.89 1.33
C PRO A 188 14.69 10.43 1.20
N GLU A 189 15.52 10.23 2.22
CA GLU A 189 16.88 10.75 2.30
C GLU A 189 17.81 10.09 1.27
N SER A 190 17.52 8.85 0.88
CA SER A 190 18.33 8.08 -0.05
C SER A 190 17.75 8.03 -1.46
N LEU A 191 16.63 8.72 -1.72
CA LEU A 191 15.87 8.56 -2.97
C LEU A 191 16.70 8.84 -4.23
N GLU A 192 17.47 9.91 -4.25
CA GLU A 192 18.32 10.28 -5.39
C GLU A 192 19.36 9.19 -5.68
N ARG A 193 20.08 8.73 -4.66
CA ARG A 193 21.07 7.66 -4.75
C ARG A 193 20.44 6.33 -5.15
N ALA A 194 19.24 6.04 -4.63
CA ALA A 194 18.53 4.81 -4.94
C ALA A 194 18.06 4.77 -6.41
N VAL A 195 17.59 5.91 -6.94
CA VAL A 195 17.25 6.02 -8.36
C VAL A 195 18.51 5.86 -9.23
N ALA A 196 19.66 6.41 -8.80
CA ALA A 196 20.95 6.23 -9.46
C ALA A 196 21.50 4.78 -9.37
N GLY A 197 20.88 3.90 -8.58
CA GLY A 197 21.31 2.51 -8.43
C GLY A 197 22.36 2.27 -7.34
N GLU A 198 22.61 3.25 -6.49
CA GLU A 198 23.66 3.17 -5.47
C GLU A 198 23.17 2.55 -4.15
N THR A 199 21.86 2.55 -3.91
CA THR A 199 21.24 2.02 -2.69
C THR A 199 19.76 1.70 -2.91
N GLY A 200 18.99 1.45 -1.81
CA GLY A 200 17.61 0.99 -1.87
C GLY A 200 17.51 -0.50 -2.14
N THR A 201 16.30 -1.02 -2.26
CA THR A 201 16.05 -2.40 -2.68
C THR A 201 15.26 -2.42 -3.98
N ARG A 202 15.85 -2.99 -5.01
CA ARG A 202 15.20 -3.21 -6.30
C ARG A 202 14.50 -4.56 -6.32
N ILE A 203 13.23 -4.57 -6.70
CA ILE A 203 12.46 -5.80 -6.93
C ILE A 203 12.26 -5.93 -8.43
N VAL A 204 12.60 -7.09 -8.98
CA VAL A 204 12.68 -7.32 -10.42
C VAL A 204 12.11 -8.69 -10.78
N HIS A 205 11.91 -8.93 -12.08
CA HIS A 205 11.58 -10.26 -12.59
C HIS A 205 12.69 -11.27 -12.31
N ASP A 206 12.37 -12.57 -12.33
CA ASP A 206 13.28 -13.70 -12.18
C ASP A 206 14.27 -13.83 -13.34
#